data_d2ae761bd3d8fc26efbaa51768488982
#
_entry.id   d2ae761bd3d8fc26efbaa51768488982
#
_cell.length_a   1.000
_cell.length_b   1.000
_cell.length_c   1.000
_cell.angle_alpha   90.00
_cell.angle_beta   90.00
_cell.angle_gamma   90.00
#
_symmetry.space_group_name_H-M   'P 1'
#
loop_
_entity.id
_entity.type
_entity.pdbx_description
1 polymer ?
#
loop_
_entity_poly.entity_id
_entity_poly.type
_entity_poly.pdbx_seq_one_letter_code
_entity_poly.pdbx_strand_id
1 'polypeptide(L)'
;MATGAIVSLIDTCSGTAIWKAMGGFKPIVTLDLRIDYLRPAVKGETVVARCECYKLTRKVAFVRGIAHGGDESRPIAHSAATFMITDPAS
;
A
#
# COMPACT_ATOMS: atom_id res chain seq x y z
N MET A 1 -16.95 -5.39 3.47
CA MET A 1 -16.20 -4.15 3.29
C MET A 1 -16.28 -3.71 1.82
N ALA A 2 -16.50 -2.44 1.59
CA ALA A 2 -16.56 -1.92 0.23
C ALA A 2 -15.17 -1.90 -0.42
N THR A 3 -15.12 -2.12 -1.72
CA THR A 3 -13.87 -2.11 -2.50
C THR A 3 -13.06 -0.83 -2.28
N GLY A 4 -13.73 0.33 -2.24
CA GLY A 4 -13.06 1.61 -2.01
C GLY A 4 -12.38 1.71 -0.67
N ALA A 5 -12.91 1.07 0.37
CA ALA A 5 -12.28 1.06 1.69
C ALA A 5 -10.97 0.25 1.68
N ILE A 6 -10.91 -0.83 0.92
CA ILE A 6 -9.68 -1.63 0.78
C ILE A 6 -8.63 -0.83 0.00
N VAL A 7 -9.02 -0.13 -1.06
CA VAL A 7 -8.12 0.74 -1.83
C VAL A 7 -7.52 1.82 -0.93
N SER A 8 -8.35 2.50 -0.14
CA SER A 8 -7.89 3.54 0.79
C SER A 8 -6.94 2.99 1.85
N LEU A 9 -7.24 1.81 2.39
CA LEU A 9 -6.40 1.16 3.38
C LEU A 9 -5.02 0.83 2.81
N ILE A 10 -4.98 0.27 1.60
CA ILE A 10 -3.73 -0.10 0.94
C ILE A 10 -2.93 1.15 0.58
N ASP A 11 -3.60 2.21 0.10
CA ASP A 11 -2.93 3.47 -0.24
C ASP A 11 -2.26 4.09 0.99
N THR A 12 -2.97 4.17 2.10
CA THR A 12 -2.44 4.69 3.37
C THR A 12 -1.28 3.84 3.88
N CYS A 13 -1.43 2.52 3.83
CA CYS A 13 -0.40 1.58 4.26
C CYS A 13 0.86 1.73 3.40
N SER A 14 0.69 1.88 2.08
CA SER A 14 1.80 2.07 1.15
C SER A 14 2.57 3.35 1.43
N GLY A 15 1.87 4.46 1.67
CA GLY A 15 2.48 5.73 2.03
C GLY A 15 3.28 5.64 3.32
N THR A 16 2.73 4.99 4.33
CA THR A 16 3.41 4.77 5.61
C THR A 16 4.68 3.95 5.43
N ALA A 17 4.63 2.91 4.60
CA ALA A 17 5.80 2.07 4.32
C ALA A 17 6.92 2.87 3.66
N ILE A 18 6.58 3.78 2.75
CA ILE A 18 7.56 4.65 2.09
C ILE A 18 8.23 5.59 3.09
N TRP A 19 7.45 6.26 3.93
CA TRP A 19 7.99 7.19 4.91
C TRP A 19 8.89 6.49 5.93
N LYS A 20 8.51 5.28 6.32
CA LYS A 20 9.34 4.46 7.20
C LYS A 20 10.66 4.09 6.54
N ALA A 21 10.65 3.73 5.25
CA ALA A 21 11.86 3.38 4.50
C ALA A 21 12.77 4.59 4.31
N MET A 22 12.20 5.79 4.12
CA MET A 22 12.96 7.02 3.96
C MET A 22 13.52 7.56 5.28
N GLY A 23 12.96 7.15 6.40
CA GLY A 23 13.31 7.69 7.70
C GLY A 23 12.75 9.09 7.96
N GLY A 24 11.73 9.50 7.23
CA GLY A 24 11.12 10.81 7.40
C GLY A 24 9.94 11.01 6.47
N PHE A 25 9.23 12.12 6.68
CA PHE A 25 8.05 12.48 5.92
C PHE A 25 8.44 13.36 4.72
N LYS A 26 7.98 12.97 3.52
CA LYS A 26 8.05 13.79 2.31
C LYS A 26 6.76 13.62 1.54
N PRO A 27 6.30 14.65 0.82
CA PRO A 27 5.13 14.49 -0.06
C PRO A 27 5.38 13.43 -1.12
N ILE A 28 4.38 12.61 -1.36
CA ILE A 28 4.43 11.56 -2.38
C ILE A 28 3.17 11.64 -3.23
N VAL A 29 3.31 11.24 -4.50
CA VAL A 29 2.20 11.18 -5.45
C VAL A 29 2.12 9.78 -6.01
N THR A 30 0.93 9.20 -6.01
CA THR A 30 0.70 7.88 -6.60
C THR A 30 0.81 7.97 -8.12
N LEU A 31 1.74 7.24 -8.70
CA LEU A 31 1.89 7.13 -10.14
C LEU A 31 1.06 5.96 -10.69
N ASP A 32 1.07 4.85 -9.97
CA ASP A 32 0.35 3.65 -10.35
C ASP A 32 0.00 2.87 -9.11
N LEU A 33 -1.20 2.31 -9.10
CA LEU A 33 -1.66 1.44 -8.02
C LEU A 33 -2.44 0.29 -8.63
N ARG A 34 -1.92 -0.90 -8.46
CA ARG A 34 -2.58 -2.12 -8.91
C ARG A 34 -2.99 -2.96 -7.71
N ILE A 35 -4.24 -3.38 -7.70
CA ILE A 35 -4.77 -4.26 -6.66
C ILE A 35 -5.39 -5.47 -7.34
N ASP A 36 -4.88 -6.65 -7.00
CA ASP A 36 -5.42 -7.92 -7.48
C ASP A 36 -6.24 -8.55 -6.36
N TYR A 37 -7.54 -8.63 -6.54
CA TYR A 37 -8.44 -9.24 -5.57
C TYR A 37 -8.44 -10.75 -5.75
N LEU A 38 -8.10 -11.46 -4.69
CA LEU A 38 -7.98 -12.91 -4.69
C LEU A 38 -9.25 -13.60 -4.18
N ARG A 39 -9.96 -12.93 -3.29
CA ARG A 39 -11.25 -13.37 -2.79
C ARG A 39 -12.00 -12.19 -2.20
N PRO A 40 -13.33 -12.25 -2.12
CA PRO A 40 -14.08 -11.20 -1.42
C PRO A 40 -13.83 -11.27 0.09
N ALA A 41 -13.89 -10.11 0.74
CA ALA A 41 -13.86 -10.05 2.18
C ALA A 41 -15.18 -10.59 2.74
N VAL A 42 -15.11 -11.41 3.78
CA VAL A 42 -16.30 -11.93 4.44
C VAL A 42 -16.93 -10.84 5.29
N LYS A 43 -18.26 -10.78 5.32
CA LYS A 43 -18.98 -9.81 6.13
C LYS A 43 -18.55 -9.91 7.60
N GLY A 44 -18.17 -8.79 8.19
CA GLY A 44 -17.68 -8.75 9.57
C GLY A 44 -16.21 -9.08 9.72
N GLU A 45 -15.54 -9.45 8.65
CA GLU A 45 -14.11 -9.72 8.67
C GLU A 45 -13.32 -8.42 8.86
N THR A 46 -12.39 -8.41 9.81
CA THR A 46 -11.47 -7.29 9.98
C THR A 46 -10.37 -7.40 8.93
N VAL A 47 -10.18 -6.35 8.14
CA VAL A 47 -9.16 -6.34 7.09
C VAL A 47 -7.91 -5.65 7.61
N VAL A 48 -6.78 -6.33 7.48
CA VAL A 48 -5.47 -5.83 7.86
C VAL A 48 -4.63 -5.71 6.59
N ALA A 49 -3.95 -4.59 6.43
CA ALA A 49 -3.04 -4.39 5.32
C ALA A 49 -1.60 -4.35 5.82
N ARG A 50 -0.73 -4.98 5.06
CA ARG A 50 0.70 -4.97 5.30
C ARG A 50 1.41 -4.61 4.01
N CYS A 51 2.20 -3.56 4.04
CA CYS A 51 2.90 -3.05 2.86
C CYS A 51 4.39 -2.94 3.14
N GLU A 52 5.17 -3.13 2.07
CA GLU A 52 6.61 -3.08 2.12
C GLU A 52 7.12 -2.25 0.95
N CYS A 53 7.96 -1.26 1.24
CA CYS A 53 8.69 -0.53 0.22
C CYS A 53 9.93 -1.36 -0.13
N TYR A 54 9.86 -2.10 -1.23
CA TYR A 54 10.93 -3.03 -1.59
C TYR A 54 12.01 -2.40 -2.46
N LYS A 55 11.76 -1.22 -3.00
CA LYS A 55 12.77 -0.47 -3.75
C LYS A 55 12.50 1.01 -3.56
N LEU A 56 13.52 1.72 -3.16
CA LEU A 56 13.46 3.16 -2.96
C LEU A 56 14.61 3.81 -3.74
N THR A 57 14.26 4.69 -4.67
CA THR A 57 15.22 5.51 -5.37
C THR A 57 15.07 6.95 -4.92
N ARG A 58 15.88 7.84 -5.44
CA ARG A 58 15.83 9.26 -5.07
C ARG A 58 14.47 9.91 -5.33
N LYS A 59 13.77 9.50 -6.39
CA LYS A 59 12.51 10.13 -6.80
C LYS A 59 11.33 9.19 -6.85
N VAL A 60 11.54 7.89 -6.79
CA VAL A 60 10.49 6.89 -6.97
C VAL A 60 10.58 5.83 -5.90
N ALA A 61 9.42 5.44 -5.37
CA ALA A 61 9.31 4.35 -4.42
C ALA A 61 8.41 3.26 -4.99
N PHE A 62 8.83 2.02 -4.83
CA PHE A 62 8.10 0.84 -5.27
C PHE A 62 7.63 0.08 -4.04
N VAL A 63 6.32 -0.15 -3.95
CA VAL A 63 5.68 -0.77 -2.78
C VAL A 63 4.87 -1.96 -3.22
N ARG A 64 4.92 -3.01 -2.42
CA ARG A 64 3.99 -4.13 -2.56
C ARG A 64 3.27 -4.34 -1.25
N GLY A 65 2.05 -4.84 -1.32
CA GLY A 65 1.23 -5.02 -0.14
C GLY A 65 0.32 -6.22 -0.24
N ILE A 66 -0.20 -6.59 0.92
CA ILE A 66 -1.14 -7.68 1.07
C ILE A 66 -2.24 -7.21 2.03
N ALA A 67 -3.48 -7.54 1.70
CA ALA A 67 -4.61 -7.35 2.61
C ALA A 67 -5.15 -8.73 2.99
N HIS A 68 -5.40 -8.94 4.27
CA HIS A 68 -5.89 -10.21 4.79
C HIS A 68 -6.81 -9.98 5.99
N GLY A 69 -7.48 -11.02 6.40
CA GLY A 69 -8.40 -10.95 7.53
C GLY A 69 -7.82 -11.46 8.85
N GLY A 70 -6.48 -11.45 8.99
CA GLY A 70 -5.78 -12.00 10.16
C GLY A 70 -4.96 -13.24 9.84
N ASP A 71 -5.14 -13.81 8.65
CA ASP A 71 -4.38 -14.97 8.18
C ASP A 71 -3.72 -14.63 6.85
N GLU A 72 -2.42 -14.38 6.87
CA GLU A 72 -1.65 -14.01 5.68
C GLU A 72 -1.58 -15.13 4.64
N SER A 73 -1.82 -16.38 5.03
CA SER A 73 -1.84 -17.49 4.09
C SER A 73 -3.12 -17.51 3.24
N ARG A 74 -4.12 -16.69 3.61
CA ARG A 74 -5.39 -16.55 2.88
C ARG A 74 -5.65 -15.08 2.56
N PRO A 75 -4.85 -14.47 1.70
CA PRO A 75 -4.99 -13.04 1.42
C PRO A 75 -6.28 -12.71 0.67
N ILE A 76 -6.82 -11.53 0.94
CA ILE A 76 -7.96 -10.96 0.23
C ILE A 76 -7.49 -10.31 -1.05
N ALA A 77 -6.35 -9.61 -1.01
CA ALA A 77 -5.82 -8.89 -2.15
C ALA A 77 -4.31 -8.74 -2.05
N HIS A 78 -3.68 -8.64 -3.22
CA HIS A 78 -2.29 -8.22 -3.33
C HIS A 78 -2.23 -6.88 -4.03
N SER A 79 -1.26 -6.05 -3.68
CA SER A 79 -1.08 -4.75 -4.32
C SER A 79 0.36 -4.54 -4.77
N ALA A 80 0.50 -3.76 -5.83
CA ALA A 80 1.77 -3.23 -6.28
C ALA A 80 1.54 -1.77 -6.63
N ALA A 81 2.40 -0.89 -6.14
CA ALA A 81 2.24 0.54 -6.33
C ALA A 81 3.57 1.21 -6.61
N THR A 82 3.52 2.28 -7.39
CA THR A 82 4.66 3.13 -7.67
C THR A 82 4.30 4.55 -7.28
N PHE A 83 5.16 5.19 -6.52
CA PHE A 83 4.95 6.55 -6.04
C PHE A 83 6.12 7.44 -6.48
N MET A 84 5.80 8.68 -6.82
CA MET A 84 6.82 9.70 -7.03
C MET A 84 7.01 10.47 -5.73
N ILE A 85 8.26 10.64 -5.33
CA ILE A 85 8.61 11.45 -4.16
C ILE A 85 8.81 12.87 -4.65
N THR A 86 8.02 13.80 -4.11
CA THR A 86 8.15 15.20 -4.44
C THR A 86 8.88 15.91 -3.32
N ASP A 87 9.80 16.79 -3.69
CA ASP A 87 10.51 17.61 -2.72
C ASP A 87 10.38 19.06 -3.15
N PRO A 88 9.47 19.81 -2.52
CA PRO A 88 9.23 21.20 -2.93
C PRO A 88 10.41 22.14 -2.65
N ALA A 89 11.39 21.68 -1.87
CA ALA A 89 12.57 22.47 -1.55
C ALA A 89 13.72 22.27 -2.53
N SER A 90 13.58 21.35 -3.48
CA SER A 90 14.64 21.06 -4.45
C SER A 90 14.37 21.66 -5.81
#